data_1182329e8cf548442af2efc64814d358
#
_entry.id   1182329e8cf548442af2efc64814d358
#
_cell.length_a   1.000
_cell.length_b   1.000
_cell.length_c   1.000
_cell.angle_alpha   90.00
_cell.angle_beta   90.00
_cell.angle_gamma   90.00
#
_symmetry.space_group_name_H-M   'P 1'
#
loop_
_entity.id
_entity.type
_entity.pdbx_description
1 polymer ?
#
loop_
_entity_poly.entity_id
_entity_poly.type
_entity_poly.pdbx_seq_one_letter_code
_entity_poly.pdbx_strand_id
1 'polypeptide(L)'
;TYVVLDEADRMLNMGFESQVRSIVAQVRPSRQVAMFSATFKRNIEGLARDLLRDPVRITVGSVGQSNKDVQQYVEVLKNEEAKWMWVVDNLDRLLDQGQVLVFRGTKDDCDAMANKLKRASYNANSIHGDKDQRERDAIMKDFKSGMAPILVATDVASRGLDIRGIKNVVNFDVARDIDSHVHRIGRTGRAGDKGQAFTLVDRSNRKDSGFAGDLVRNLEMSEQFVPPALLDFAMENPKFQQRRARGTTGLGFGDGGGGGGGRKRGGNNPHVQQTVGGLGYSGSDAGVLG
;
A
#
# COMPACT_ATOMS: atom_id res chain seq x y z
N THR A 1 -12.39 -11.68 -26.18
CA THR A 1 -12.75 -11.66 -24.75
C THR A 1 -11.53 -11.25 -23.95
N TYR A 2 -11.71 -10.31 -23.02
CA TYR A 2 -10.68 -9.81 -22.13
C TYR A 2 -11.02 -10.20 -20.70
N VAL A 3 -9.99 -10.55 -19.93
CA VAL A 3 -10.05 -10.72 -18.46
C VAL A 3 -9.04 -9.78 -17.86
N VAL A 4 -9.46 -8.98 -16.90
CA VAL A 4 -8.57 -8.07 -16.16
C VAL A 4 -8.58 -8.49 -14.70
N LEU A 5 -7.40 -8.79 -14.17
CA LEU A 5 -7.16 -9.04 -12.74
C LEU A 5 -6.46 -7.83 -12.17
N ASP A 6 -7.20 -7.01 -11.42
CA ASP A 6 -6.66 -5.83 -10.76
C ASP A 6 -6.39 -6.12 -9.27
N GLU A 7 -5.37 -5.50 -8.69
CA GLU A 7 -4.89 -5.77 -7.34
C GLU A 7 -4.64 -7.29 -7.08
N ALA A 8 -3.96 -7.98 -8.02
CA ALA A 8 -3.76 -9.44 -7.95
C ALA A 8 -3.04 -9.90 -6.67
N ASP A 9 -2.09 -9.13 -6.16
CA ASP A 9 -1.43 -9.36 -4.87
C ASP A 9 -2.44 -9.39 -3.71
N ARG A 10 -3.43 -8.54 -3.76
CA ARG A 10 -4.49 -8.48 -2.75
C ARG A 10 -5.43 -9.67 -2.85
N MET A 11 -5.82 -10.07 -4.06
CA MET A 11 -6.65 -11.26 -4.25
C MET A 11 -5.99 -12.50 -3.67
N LEU A 12 -4.68 -12.68 -3.91
CA LEU A 12 -3.92 -13.79 -3.34
C LEU A 12 -3.78 -13.71 -1.82
N ASN A 13 -3.47 -12.52 -1.30
CA ASN A 13 -3.35 -12.31 0.16
C ASN A 13 -4.67 -12.55 0.91
N MET A 14 -5.80 -12.46 0.22
CA MET A 14 -7.13 -12.76 0.76
C MET A 14 -7.55 -14.22 0.56
N GLY A 15 -6.72 -15.04 -0.07
CA GLY A 15 -7.01 -16.45 -0.32
C GLY A 15 -7.94 -16.72 -1.50
N PHE A 16 -8.14 -15.75 -2.40
CA PHE A 16 -9.02 -15.90 -3.58
C PHE A 16 -8.37 -16.59 -4.78
N GLU A 17 -7.20 -17.20 -4.60
CA GLU A 17 -6.48 -17.83 -5.72
C GLU A 17 -7.32 -18.89 -6.43
N SER A 18 -7.99 -19.78 -5.68
CA SER A 18 -8.84 -20.84 -6.25
C SER A 18 -10.03 -20.26 -7.04
N GLN A 19 -10.68 -19.22 -6.52
CA GLN A 19 -11.79 -18.54 -7.18
C GLN A 19 -11.33 -17.86 -8.46
N VAL A 20 -10.19 -17.15 -8.43
CA VAL A 20 -9.62 -16.50 -9.62
C VAL A 20 -9.30 -17.54 -10.69
N ARG A 21 -8.65 -18.64 -10.35
CA ARG A 21 -8.35 -19.74 -11.27
C ARG A 21 -9.62 -20.34 -11.85
N SER A 22 -10.64 -20.60 -11.04
CA SER A 22 -11.94 -21.12 -11.47
C SER A 22 -12.65 -20.20 -12.45
N ILE A 23 -12.71 -18.90 -12.15
CA ILE A 23 -13.34 -17.90 -13.03
C ILE A 23 -12.61 -17.83 -14.37
N VAL A 24 -11.29 -17.73 -14.35
CA VAL A 24 -10.50 -17.64 -15.58
C VAL A 24 -10.63 -18.91 -16.42
N ALA A 25 -10.73 -20.09 -15.80
CA ALA A 25 -10.93 -21.36 -16.51
C ALA A 25 -12.28 -21.45 -17.24
N GLN A 26 -13.32 -20.75 -16.77
CA GLN A 26 -14.65 -20.69 -17.43
C GLN A 26 -14.68 -19.74 -18.63
N VAL A 27 -13.67 -18.89 -18.77
CA VAL A 27 -13.60 -17.97 -19.91
C VAL A 27 -12.95 -18.67 -21.09
N ARG A 28 -13.48 -18.44 -22.30
CA ARG A 28 -13.01 -19.05 -23.56
C ARG A 28 -11.48 -19.09 -23.67
N PRO A 29 -10.91 -20.15 -24.27
CA PRO A 29 -9.44 -20.30 -24.37
C PRO A 29 -8.72 -19.19 -25.14
N SER A 30 -9.44 -18.54 -26.09
CA SER A 30 -8.90 -17.43 -26.91
C SER A 30 -8.96 -16.06 -26.21
N ARG A 31 -9.12 -16.05 -24.86
CA ARG A 31 -9.11 -14.82 -24.07
C ARG A 31 -7.74 -14.16 -24.03
N GLN A 32 -7.70 -12.86 -23.91
CA GLN A 32 -6.54 -12.10 -23.45
C GLN A 32 -6.70 -11.81 -21.97
N VAL A 33 -5.63 -12.02 -21.20
CA VAL A 33 -5.63 -11.74 -19.76
C VAL A 33 -4.63 -10.63 -19.49
N ALA A 34 -5.05 -9.60 -18.76
CA ALA A 34 -4.18 -8.56 -18.21
C ALA A 34 -4.21 -8.66 -16.67
N MET A 35 -3.05 -8.64 -16.04
CA MET A 35 -2.92 -8.70 -14.60
C MET A 35 -2.16 -7.47 -14.09
N PHE A 36 -2.78 -6.75 -13.14
CA PHE A 36 -2.21 -5.59 -12.48
C PHE A 36 -1.94 -5.91 -11.02
N SER A 37 -0.78 -5.50 -10.52
CA SER A 37 -0.38 -5.75 -9.13
C SER A 37 0.63 -4.70 -8.68
N ALA A 38 0.47 -4.21 -7.45
CA ALA A 38 1.43 -3.28 -6.84
C ALA A 38 2.72 -3.98 -6.42
N THR A 39 2.64 -5.28 -6.09
CA THR A 39 3.79 -6.11 -5.73
C THR A 39 3.90 -7.33 -6.64
N PHE A 40 5.11 -7.85 -6.82
CA PHE A 40 5.32 -9.00 -7.70
C PHE A 40 6.16 -10.09 -6.99
N LYS A 41 5.58 -10.64 -5.90
CA LYS A 41 6.17 -11.72 -5.11
C LYS A 41 6.08 -13.06 -5.88
N ARG A 42 6.82 -14.08 -5.44
CA ARG A 42 6.87 -15.40 -6.10
C ARG A 42 5.50 -16.04 -6.34
N ASN A 43 4.57 -15.87 -5.40
CA ASN A 43 3.20 -16.38 -5.54
C ASN A 43 2.43 -15.66 -6.67
N ILE A 44 2.61 -14.34 -6.81
CA ILE A 44 2.01 -13.56 -7.91
C ILE A 44 2.62 -13.97 -9.24
N GLU A 45 3.94 -14.16 -9.27
CA GLU A 45 4.65 -14.65 -10.45
C GLU A 45 4.17 -16.05 -10.87
N GLY A 46 3.93 -16.94 -9.90
CA GLY A 46 3.33 -18.25 -10.12
C GLY A 46 1.95 -18.15 -10.77
N LEU A 47 1.07 -17.33 -10.18
CA LEU A 47 -0.27 -17.11 -10.74
C LEU A 47 -0.21 -16.50 -12.16
N ALA A 48 0.68 -15.53 -12.38
CA ALA A 48 0.85 -14.91 -13.69
C ALA A 48 1.27 -15.95 -14.74
N ARG A 49 2.25 -16.80 -14.42
CA ARG A 49 2.74 -17.87 -15.30
C ARG A 49 1.65 -18.86 -15.69
N ASP A 50 0.72 -19.14 -14.78
CA ASP A 50 -0.34 -20.11 -15.00
C ASP A 50 -1.53 -19.53 -15.80
N LEU A 51 -1.82 -18.24 -15.60
CA LEU A 51 -3.03 -17.60 -16.18
C LEU A 51 -2.75 -16.81 -17.46
N LEU A 52 -1.53 -16.30 -17.64
CA LEU A 52 -1.16 -15.50 -18.80
C LEU A 52 -0.49 -16.37 -19.87
N ARG A 53 -0.75 -16.08 -21.14
CA ARG A 53 -0.09 -16.72 -22.28
C ARG A 53 0.90 -15.72 -22.88
N ASP A 54 2.17 -16.11 -22.96
CA ASP A 54 3.28 -15.27 -23.48
C ASP A 54 3.23 -13.81 -22.96
N PRO A 55 3.23 -13.59 -21.62
CA PRO A 55 2.99 -12.28 -21.07
C PRO A 55 4.17 -11.35 -21.28
N VAL A 56 3.86 -10.09 -21.64
CA VAL A 56 4.81 -8.97 -21.55
C VAL A 56 4.71 -8.35 -20.16
N ARG A 57 5.82 -8.27 -19.45
CA ARG A 57 5.90 -7.60 -18.15
C ARG A 57 6.28 -6.14 -18.34
N ILE A 58 5.38 -5.26 -17.91
CA ILE A 58 5.60 -3.81 -17.91
C ILE A 58 5.69 -3.36 -16.44
N THR A 59 6.82 -2.74 -16.08
CA THR A 59 7.02 -2.18 -14.74
C THR A 59 6.99 -0.67 -14.83
N VAL A 60 6.08 -0.04 -14.06
CA VAL A 60 5.98 1.42 -13.95
C VAL A 60 6.42 1.80 -12.54
N GLY A 61 7.47 2.59 -12.43
CA GLY A 61 8.10 2.93 -11.14
C GLY A 61 8.90 1.76 -10.56
N SER A 62 9.13 1.77 -9.25
CA SER A 62 9.81 0.70 -8.52
C SER A 62 8.83 -0.06 -7.64
N VAL A 63 8.91 -1.39 -7.64
CA VAL A 63 8.03 -2.25 -6.84
C VAL A 63 8.21 -1.92 -5.35
N GLY A 64 7.10 -1.65 -4.65
CA GLY A 64 7.10 -1.31 -3.23
C GLY A 64 7.48 0.13 -2.90
N GLN A 65 7.74 0.97 -3.90
CA GLN A 65 7.95 2.40 -3.70
C GLN A 65 6.60 3.11 -3.59
N SER A 66 6.51 4.04 -2.64
CA SER A 66 5.33 4.90 -2.51
C SER A 66 5.25 5.89 -3.67
N ASN A 67 4.04 6.30 -4.02
CA ASN A 67 3.82 7.32 -5.04
C ASN A 67 4.55 8.62 -4.66
N LYS A 68 5.35 9.19 -5.56
CA LYS A 68 6.09 10.44 -5.37
C LYS A 68 5.19 11.66 -5.15
N ASP A 69 3.92 11.57 -5.56
CA ASP A 69 2.92 12.62 -5.32
C ASP A 69 2.34 12.60 -3.90
N VAL A 70 2.70 11.61 -3.08
CA VAL A 70 2.29 11.50 -1.68
C VAL A 70 3.45 11.90 -0.77
N GLN A 71 3.30 13.04 -0.09
CA GLN A 71 4.23 13.42 0.97
C GLN A 71 3.89 12.67 2.25
N GLN A 72 4.86 11.93 2.80
CA GLN A 72 4.67 11.14 4.01
C GLN A 72 5.24 11.83 5.24
N TYR A 73 4.49 11.79 6.33
CA TYR A 73 4.87 12.26 7.66
C TYR A 73 4.66 11.14 8.67
N VAL A 74 5.60 10.95 9.57
CA VAL A 74 5.50 9.93 10.61
C VAL A 74 5.74 10.58 11.97
N GLU A 75 4.80 10.35 12.89
CA GLU A 75 4.85 10.84 14.26
C GLU A 75 4.96 9.66 15.21
N VAL A 76 5.99 9.67 16.07
CA VAL A 76 6.17 8.65 17.11
C VAL A 76 5.65 9.23 18.43
N LEU A 77 4.54 8.68 18.88
CA LEU A 77 3.77 9.18 20.03
C LEU A 77 3.82 8.18 21.18
N LYS A 78 3.57 8.65 22.38
CA LYS A 78 3.73 7.84 23.61
C LYS A 78 2.73 6.69 23.70
N ASN A 79 1.47 6.94 23.31
CA ASN A 79 0.34 6.03 23.45
C ASN A 79 -0.84 6.47 22.58
N GLU A 80 -1.91 5.71 22.61
CA GLU A 80 -3.13 5.98 21.84
C GLU A 80 -3.79 7.33 22.18
N GLU A 81 -3.74 7.77 23.42
CA GLU A 81 -4.28 9.07 23.81
C GLU A 81 -3.50 10.22 23.16
N ALA A 82 -2.17 10.13 23.10
CA ALA A 82 -1.35 11.10 22.40
C ALA A 82 -1.64 11.13 20.89
N LYS A 83 -1.96 9.97 20.28
CA LYS A 83 -2.42 9.92 18.88
C LYS A 83 -3.75 10.64 18.70
N TRP A 84 -4.68 10.46 19.63
CA TRP A 84 -5.95 11.17 19.60
C TRP A 84 -5.75 12.69 19.72
N MET A 85 -4.94 13.15 20.65
CA MET A 85 -4.62 14.59 20.79
C MET A 85 -4.01 15.13 19.50
N TRP A 86 -3.05 14.41 18.92
CA TRP A 86 -2.47 14.81 17.63
C TRP A 86 -3.53 14.98 16.54
N VAL A 87 -4.50 14.05 16.45
CA VAL A 87 -5.59 14.15 15.46
C VAL A 87 -6.40 15.42 15.70
N VAL A 88 -6.85 15.68 16.93
CA VAL A 88 -7.67 16.86 17.26
C VAL A 88 -6.91 18.16 16.96
N ASP A 89 -5.64 18.23 17.35
CA ASP A 89 -4.81 19.42 17.18
C ASP A 89 -4.51 19.74 15.69
N ASN A 90 -4.53 18.72 14.82
CA ASN A 90 -4.22 18.91 13.41
C ASN A 90 -5.44 18.88 12.48
N LEU A 91 -6.61 18.46 12.97
CA LEU A 91 -7.75 18.13 12.13
C LEU A 91 -8.27 19.33 11.34
N ASP A 92 -8.38 20.52 11.97
CA ASP A 92 -8.84 21.75 11.29
C ASP A 92 -7.92 22.10 10.13
N ARG A 93 -6.60 22.07 10.35
CA ARG A 93 -5.60 22.31 9.31
C ARG A 93 -5.69 21.31 8.15
N LEU A 94 -5.98 20.02 8.45
CA LEU A 94 -6.16 19.02 7.43
C LEU A 94 -7.45 19.21 6.64
N LEU A 95 -8.53 19.60 7.30
CA LEU A 95 -9.82 19.90 6.68
C LEU A 95 -9.77 21.12 5.77
N ASP A 96 -8.99 22.14 6.12
CA ASP A 96 -8.75 23.31 5.27
C ASP A 96 -8.11 22.93 3.93
N GLN A 97 -7.34 21.86 3.89
CA GLN A 97 -6.70 21.35 2.68
C GLN A 97 -7.62 20.44 1.86
N GLY A 98 -8.62 19.84 2.52
CA GLY A 98 -9.59 18.93 1.90
C GLY A 98 -9.99 17.76 2.78
N GLN A 99 -10.61 16.77 2.17
CA GLN A 99 -11.14 15.61 2.86
C GLN A 99 -10.05 14.77 3.53
N VAL A 100 -10.40 14.17 4.67
CA VAL A 100 -9.52 13.37 5.51
C VAL A 100 -10.02 11.92 5.59
N LEU A 101 -9.18 10.97 5.18
CA LEU A 101 -9.43 9.54 5.35
C LEU A 101 -8.57 9.01 6.50
N VAL A 102 -9.21 8.50 7.54
CA VAL A 102 -8.54 7.95 8.73
C VAL A 102 -8.63 6.42 8.71
N PHE A 103 -7.50 5.75 8.89
CA PHE A 103 -7.44 4.30 8.98
C PHE A 103 -7.37 3.81 10.42
N ARG A 104 -8.31 2.89 10.77
CA ARG A 104 -8.32 2.15 12.03
C ARG A 104 -8.18 0.65 11.77
N GLY A 105 -7.71 -0.08 12.79
CA GLY A 105 -7.44 -1.51 12.70
C GLY A 105 -8.68 -2.39 12.68
N THR A 106 -9.72 -2.03 13.45
CA THR A 106 -10.95 -2.79 13.58
C THR A 106 -12.20 -1.97 13.25
N LYS A 107 -13.31 -2.66 12.99
CA LYS A 107 -14.61 -2.03 12.73
C LYS A 107 -15.14 -1.26 13.93
N ASP A 108 -15.01 -1.85 15.13
CA ASP A 108 -15.47 -1.24 16.36
C ASP A 108 -14.68 0.05 16.67
N ASP A 109 -13.37 0.06 16.41
CA ASP A 109 -12.53 1.25 16.53
C ASP A 109 -12.93 2.34 15.51
N CYS A 110 -13.37 1.95 14.30
CA CYS A 110 -13.88 2.90 13.32
C CYS A 110 -15.12 3.62 13.83
N ASP A 111 -16.10 2.88 14.35
CA ASP A 111 -17.33 3.44 14.89
C ASP A 111 -17.06 4.29 16.15
N ALA A 112 -16.22 3.78 17.06
CA ALA A 112 -15.82 4.51 18.26
C ALA A 112 -15.14 5.85 17.92
N MET A 113 -14.23 5.84 16.96
CA MET A 113 -13.52 7.06 16.53
C MET A 113 -14.45 8.05 15.83
N ALA A 114 -15.30 7.59 14.91
CA ALA A 114 -16.27 8.46 14.25
C ALA A 114 -17.22 9.10 15.26
N ASN A 115 -17.68 8.35 16.26
CA ASN A 115 -18.51 8.87 17.34
C ASN A 115 -17.76 9.86 18.24
N LYS A 116 -16.47 9.59 18.54
CA LYS A 116 -15.61 10.51 19.32
C LYS A 116 -15.40 11.84 18.57
N LEU A 117 -15.21 11.79 17.24
CA LEU A 117 -15.10 12.97 16.38
C LEU A 117 -16.43 13.77 16.36
N LYS A 118 -17.57 13.10 16.24
CA LYS A 118 -18.89 13.77 16.29
C LYS A 118 -19.11 14.51 17.61
N ARG A 119 -18.71 13.90 18.76
CA ARG A 119 -18.77 14.58 20.07
C ARG A 119 -17.85 15.79 20.17
N ALA A 120 -16.76 15.79 19.40
CA ALA A 120 -15.87 16.94 19.24
C ALA A 120 -16.33 17.93 18.15
N SER A 121 -17.59 17.84 17.72
CA SER A 121 -18.24 18.72 16.73
C SER A 121 -17.72 18.60 15.29
N TYR A 122 -17.08 17.48 14.95
CA TYR A 122 -16.64 17.19 13.58
C TYR A 122 -17.64 16.26 12.86
N ASN A 123 -17.95 16.57 11.61
CA ASN A 123 -18.77 15.69 10.76
C ASN A 123 -17.93 14.53 10.24
N ALA A 124 -18.07 13.37 10.84
CA ALA A 124 -17.33 12.15 10.52
C ALA A 124 -18.26 10.96 10.34
N ASN A 125 -17.97 10.11 9.36
CA ASN A 125 -18.64 8.82 9.18
C ASN A 125 -17.63 7.68 9.27
N SER A 126 -18.08 6.48 9.67
CA SER A 126 -17.29 5.25 9.64
C SER A 126 -17.73 4.35 8.49
N ILE A 127 -16.77 3.64 7.87
CA ILE A 127 -17.05 2.65 6.84
C ILE A 127 -16.25 1.37 7.09
N HIS A 128 -16.95 0.22 7.19
CA HIS A 128 -16.33 -1.09 7.43
C HIS A 128 -17.20 -2.20 6.86
N GLY A 129 -16.74 -3.46 6.96
CA GLY A 129 -17.37 -4.60 6.30
C GLY A 129 -18.78 -4.95 6.79
N ASP A 130 -19.17 -4.51 7.99
CA ASP A 130 -20.52 -4.79 8.55
C ASP A 130 -21.58 -3.78 8.07
N LYS A 131 -21.18 -2.69 7.42
CA LYS A 131 -22.13 -1.75 6.81
C LYS A 131 -22.73 -2.36 5.55
N ASP A 132 -24.05 -2.31 5.41
CA ASP A 132 -24.71 -2.76 4.20
C ASP A 132 -24.39 -1.84 3.00
N GLN A 133 -24.73 -2.28 1.79
CA GLN A 133 -24.36 -1.52 0.59
C GLN A 133 -25.06 -0.15 0.53
N ARG A 134 -26.29 -0.04 1.00
CA ARG A 134 -27.04 1.24 1.01
C ARG A 134 -26.43 2.24 1.98
N GLU A 135 -26.06 1.78 3.18
CA GLU A 135 -25.35 2.60 4.15
C GLU A 135 -24.00 3.08 3.59
N ARG A 136 -23.24 2.18 2.95
CA ARG A 136 -21.96 2.54 2.34
C ARG A 136 -22.12 3.57 1.24
N ASP A 137 -23.13 3.43 0.39
CA ASP A 137 -23.41 4.39 -0.69
C ASP A 137 -23.80 5.77 -0.13
N ALA A 138 -24.61 5.82 0.94
CA ALA A 138 -24.97 7.06 1.62
C ALA A 138 -23.74 7.73 2.25
N ILE A 139 -22.94 6.97 3.02
CA ILE A 139 -21.69 7.46 3.62
C ILE A 139 -20.75 8.02 2.56
N MET A 140 -20.61 7.31 1.44
CA MET A 140 -19.75 7.74 0.34
C MET A 140 -20.26 8.99 -0.35
N LYS A 141 -21.57 9.15 -0.47
CA LYS A 141 -22.20 10.37 -1.00
C LYS A 141 -21.91 11.57 -0.10
N ASP A 142 -22.10 11.42 1.21
CA ASP A 142 -21.84 12.47 2.19
C ASP A 142 -20.36 12.87 2.21
N PHE A 143 -19.46 11.87 2.12
CA PHE A 143 -18.04 12.12 2.05
C PHE A 143 -17.66 12.87 0.75
N LYS A 144 -18.11 12.40 -0.41
CA LYS A 144 -17.83 13.03 -1.72
C LYS A 144 -18.37 14.46 -1.83
N SER A 145 -19.53 14.72 -1.23
CA SER A 145 -20.14 16.07 -1.23
C SER A 145 -19.51 17.03 -0.23
N GLY A 146 -18.64 16.54 0.67
CA GLY A 146 -18.08 17.35 1.76
C GLY A 146 -19.03 17.56 2.95
N MET A 147 -20.22 16.95 2.96
CA MET A 147 -21.14 17.01 4.12
C MET A 147 -20.54 16.33 5.35
N ALA A 148 -19.82 15.24 5.16
CA ALA A 148 -19.02 14.58 6.19
C ALA A 148 -17.58 14.43 5.68
N PRO A 149 -16.72 15.45 5.82
CA PRO A 149 -15.40 15.49 5.19
C PRO A 149 -14.38 14.56 5.84
N ILE A 150 -14.76 13.87 6.92
CA ILE A 150 -13.91 12.88 7.61
C ILE A 150 -14.54 11.50 7.45
N LEU A 151 -13.75 10.56 6.91
CA LEU A 151 -14.12 9.17 6.78
C LEU A 151 -13.17 8.29 7.59
N VAL A 152 -13.69 7.52 8.54
CA VAL A 152 -12.92 6.54 9.30
C VAL A 152 -13.15 5.16 8.71
N ALA A 153 -12.11 4.47 8.29
CA ALA A 153 -12.22 3.25 7.50
C ALA A 153 -11.29 2.13 7.96
N THR A 154 -11.73 0.89 7.74
CA THR A 154 -10.83 -0.27 7.76
C THR A 154 -10.20 -0.50 6.39
N ASP A 155 -9.10 -1.26 6.35
CA ASP A 155 -8.45 -1.66 5.07
C ASP A 155 -9.41 -2.33 4.09
N VAL A 156 -10.32 -3.16 4.58
CA VAL A 156 -11.26 -3.90 3.73
C VAL A 156 -12.25 -2.96 3.05
N ALA A 157 -12.81 -2.03 3.81
CA ALA A 157 -13.85 -1.13 3.33
C ALA A 157 -13.30 -0.02 2.41
N SER A 158 -12.04 0.37 2.60
CA SER A 158 -11.39 1.40 1.78
C SER A 158 -10.98 0.92 0.38
N ARG A 159 -11.05 -0.38 0.13
CA ARG A 159 -10.73 -0.97 -1.18
C ARG A 159 -11.84 -0.68 -2.18
N GLY A 160 -11.44 -0.42 -3.42
CA GLY A 160 -12.40 -0.10 -4.47
C GLY A 160 -13.14 1.23 -4.28
N LEU A 161 -12.85 1.97 -3.21
CA LEU A 161 -13.36 3.32 -3.07
C LEU A 161 -12.68 4.20 -4.13
N ASP A 162 -13.38 4.44 -5.22
CA ASP A 162 -13.00 5.48 -6.18
C ASP A 162 -13.37 6.84 -5.60
N ILE A 163 -12.49 7.35 -4.74
CA ILE A 163 -12.60 8.70 -4.20
C ILE A 163 -11.48 9.51 -4.81
N ARG A 164 -11.85 10.42 -5.70
CA ARG A 164 -10.95 11.46 -6.18
C ARG A 164 -10.95 12.59 -5.16
N GLY A 165 -9.79 13.21 -4.95
CA GLY A 165 -9.72 14.43 -4.13
C GLY A 165 -9.48 14.22 -2.65
N ILE A 166 -9.21 12.99 -2.17
CA ILE A 166 -8.68 12.85 -0.81
C ILE A 166 -7.31 13.53 -0.76
N LYS A 167 -7.21 14.57 0.04
CA LYS A 167 -5.93 15.30 0.22
C LYS A 167 -5.11 14.71 1.35
N ASN A 168 -5.77 14.22 2.40
CA ASN A 168 -5.12 13.77 3.62
C ASN A 168 -5.50 12.34 3.97
N VAL A 169 -4.50 11.50 4.19
CA VAL A 169 -4.64 10.16 4.77
C VAL A 169 -3.99 10.14 6.14
N VAL A 170 -4.70 9.67 7.15
CA VAL A 170 -4.19 9.50 8.51
C VAL A 170 -4.23 8.02 8.87
N ASN A 171 -3.09 7.37 8.96
CA ASN A 171 -2.97 6.04 9.54
C ASN A 171 -2.92 6.18 11.06
N PHE A 172 -4.08 6.22 11.71
CA PHE A 172 -4.17 6.26 13.17
C PHE A 172 -3.60 4.97 13.76
N ASP A 173 -3.96 3.82 13.18
CA ASP A 173 -3.30 2.55 13.44
C ASP A 173 -2.39 2.19 12.27
N VAL A 174 -1.16 1.75 12.57
CA VAL A 174 -0.23 1.28 11.55
C VAL A 174 -0.84 0.13 10.75
N ALA A 175 -0.48 0.01 9.50
CA ALA A 175 -0.91 -1.09 8.67
C ALA A 175 -0.30 -2.42 9.17
N ARG A 176 -0.96 -3.53 8.84
CA ARG A 176 -0.44 -4.87 9.22
C ARG A 176 0.87 -5.24 8.51
N ASP A 177 1.10 -4.67 7.33
CA ASP A 177 2.26 -4.88 6.47
C ASP A 177 2.51 -3.66 5.58
N ILE A 178 3.70 -3.57 5.00
CA ILE A 178 4.11 -2.42 4.19
C ILE A 178 3.31 -2.29 2.90
N ASP A 179 2.88 -3.39 2.30
CA ASP A 179 2.03 -3.36 1.11
C ASP A 179 0.70 -2.69 1.43
N SER A 180 0.09 -3.05 2.56
CA SER A 180 -1.14 -2.41 3.06
C SER A 180 -0.93 -0.93 3.34
N HIS A 181 0.23 -0.54 3.89
CA HIS A 181 0.58 0.87 4.10
C HIS A 181 0.62 1.63 2.77
N VAL A 182 1.33 1.13 1.78
CA VAL A 182 1.42 1.75 0.44
C VAL A 182 0.04 1.89 -0.20
N HIS A 183 -0.82 0.88 -0.08
CA HIS A 183 -2.21 0.95 -0.56
C HIS A 183 -3.07 1.98 0.18
N ARG A 184 -2.86 2.18 1.50
CA ARG A 184 -3.56 3.20 2.28
C ARG A 184 -3.14 4.61 1.84
N ILE A 185 -1.86 4.89 1.81
CA ILE A 185 -1.36 6.21 1.42
C ILE A 185 -1.64 6.51 -0.04
N GLY A 186 -1.71 5.50 -0.91
CA GLY A 186 -2.15 5.63 -2.30
C GLY A 186 -3.65 5.93 -2.47
N ARG A 187 -4.41 6.18 -1.39
CA ARG A 187 -5.75 6.76 -1.48
C ARG A 187 -5.69 8.26 -1.76
N THR A 188 -4.57 8.91 -1.48
CA THR A 188 -4.26 10.27 -1.91
C THR A 188 -3.19 10.29 -3.02
N GLY A 189 -2.84 11.46 -3.53
CA GLY A 189 -1.80 11.59 -4.57
C GLY A 189 -2.19 10.95 -5.91
N ARG A 190 -3.45 11.04 -6.32
CA ARG A 190 -3.96 10.41 -7.55
C ARG A 190 -4.11 11.40 -8.68
N ALA A 191 -3.91 10.90 -9.91
CA ALA A 191 -4.09 11.67 -11.15
C ALA A 191 -3.23 12.96 -11.23
N GLY A 192 -2.03 12.94 -10.62
CA GLY A 192 -1.11 14.10 -10.61
C GLY A 192 -1.38 15.11 -9.48
N ASP A 193 -2.42 14.90 -8.68
CA ASP A 193 -2.67 15.70 -7.48
C ASP A 193 -1.67 15.36 -6.37
N LYS A 194 -1.18 16.37 -5.66
CA LYS A 194 -0.38 16.17 -4.45
C LYS A 194 -1.26 15.80 -3.26
N GLY A 195 -0.78 14.86 -2.45
CA GLY A 195 -1.45 14.42 -1.24
C GLY A 195 -0.51 14.30 -0.05
N GLN A 196 -1.09 14.22 1.14
CA GLN A 196 -0.36 14.06 2.40
C GLN A 196 -0.81 12.78 3.11
N ALA A 197 0.15 12.06 3.68
CA ALA A 197 -0.11 10.86 4.46
C ALA A 197 0.61 10.96 5.81
N PHE A 198 -0.15 10.85 6.88
CA PHE A 198 0.33 10.89 8.25
C PHE A 198 0.23 9.50 8.87
N THR A 199 1.31 9.02 9.47
CA THR A 199 1.31 7.73 10.16
C THR A 199 1.67 7.95 11.63
N LEU A 200 0.72 7.61 12.50
CA LEU A 200 0.86 7.77 13.94
C LEU A 200 1.32 6.46 14.57
N VAL A 201 2.57 6.43 14.98
CA VAL A 201 3.22 5.26 15.59
C VAL A 201 3.10 5.37 17.11
N ASP A 202 2.58 4.34 17.75
CA ASP A 202 2.47 4.25 19.21
C ASP A 202 3.68 3.52 19.78
N ARG A 203 4.50 4.24 20.56
CA ARG A 203 5.71 3.69 21.15
C ARG A 203 5.42 2.60 22.19
N SER A 204 4.26 2.61 22.79
CA SER A 204 3.85 1.59 23.77
C SER A 204 3.31 0.31 23.09
N ASN A 205 2.99 0.37 21.80
CA ASN A 205 2.38 -0.73 21.07
C ASN A 205 3.43 -1.64 20.42
N ARG A 206 3.44 -2.91 20.84
CA ARG A 206 4.40 -3.89 20.32
C ARG A 206 4.26 -4.17 18.79
N LYS A 207 3.07 -4.00 18.23
CA LYS A 207 2.83 -4.15 16.79
C LYS A 207 3.52 -3.02 16.01
N ASP A 208 3.44 -1.80 16.53
CA ASP A 208 4.04 -0.62 15.91
C ASP A 208 5.57 -0.73 15.91
N SER A 209 6.17 -1.26 16.99
CA SER A 209 7.60 -1.56 17.05
C SER A 209 8.03 -2.57 15.98
N GLY A 210 7.20 -3.59 15.71
CA GLY A 210 7.46 -4.55 14.62
C GLY A 210 7.43 -3.92 13.24
N PHE A 211 6.57 -2.94 13.05
CA PHE A 211 6.34 -2.27 11.76
C PHE A 211 7.33 -1.11 11.50
N ALA A 212 7.87 -0.48 12.55
CA ALA A 212 8.72 0.71 12.44
C ALA A 212 9.90 0.53 11.47
N GLY A 213 10.56 -0.63 11.50
CA GLY A 213 11.68 -0.94 10.61
C GLY A 213 11.29 -1.06 9.14
N ASP A 214 10.10 -1.55 8.84
CA ASP A 214 9.59 -1.62 7.47
C ASP A 214 9.18 -0.23 6.97
N LEU A 215 8.66 0.61 7.85
CA LEU A 215 8.30 2.00 7.55
C LEU A 215 9.55 2.85 7.26
N VAL A 216 10.62 2.71 8.07
CA VAL A 216 11.91 3.38 7.79
C VAL A 216 12.40 3.04 6.39
N ARG A 217 12.43 1.75 6.04
CA ARG A 217 12.88 1.33 4.72
C ARG A 217 12.00 1.86 3.58
N ASN A 218 10.69 1.90 3.78
CA ASN A 218 9.78 2.44 2.76
C ASN A 218 10.02 3.93 2.52
N LEU A 219 10.24 4.71 3.59
CA LEU A 219 10.58 6.12 3.49
C LEU A 219 11.92 6.33 2.76
N GLU A 220 12.97 5.57 3.14
CA GLU A 220 14.28 5.61 2.48
C GLU A 220 14.18 5.27 0.98
N MET A 221 13.45 4.21 0.61
CA MET A 221 13.24 3.80 -0.78
C MET A 221 12.45 4.83 -1.59
N SER A 222 11.59 5.59 -0.94
CA SER A 222 10.74 6.61 -1.56
C SER A 222 11.37 8.00 -1.48
N GLU A 223 12.64 8.11 -1.05
CA GLU A 223 13.38 9.36 -0.89
C GLU A 223 12.64 10.36 0.01
N GLN A 224 11.90 9.85 1.00
CA GLN A 224 11.16 10.64 1.97
C GLN A 224 11.98 10.83 3.25
N PHE A 225 11.67 11.89 4.00
CA PHE A 225 12.32 12.17 5.26
C PHE A 225 12.01 11.08 6.30
N VAL A 226 13.06 10.53 6.92
CA VAL A 226 12.95 9.59 8.05
C VAL A 226 13.13 10.36 9.34
N PRO A 227 12.07 10.52 10.18
CA PRO A 227 12.21 11.19 11.47
C PRO A 227 13.20 10.45 12.38
N PRO A 228 14.11 11.16 13.09
CA PRO A 228 15.04 10.53 14.05
C PRO A 228 14.34 9.66 15.08
N ALA A 229 13.20 10.12 15.64
CA ALA A 229 12.41 9.36 16.61
C ALA A 229 11.90 8.02 16.05
N LEU A 230 11.56 7.95 14.77
CA LEU A 230 11.16 6.68 14.11
C LEU A 230 12.37 5.76 13.94
N LEU A 231 13.51 6.30 13.53
CA LEU A 231 14.73 5.52 13.38
C LEU A 231 15.18 4.93 14.72
N ASP A 232 15.18 5.75 15.78
CA ASP A 232 15.52 5.31 17.12
C ASP A 232 14.57 4.20 17.60
N PHE A 233 13.28 4.37 17.39
CA PHE A 233 12.29 3.35 17.74
C PHE A 233 12.46 2.05 16.91
N ALA A 234 12.75 2.14 15.62
CA ALA A 234 13.05 0.97 14.80
C ALA A 234 14.34 0.26 15.25
N MET A 235 15.34 1.02 15.70
CA MET A 235 16.60 0.49 16.23
C MET A 235 16.45 -0.24 17.57
N GLU A 236 15.35 -0.09 18.30
CA GLU A 236 15.04 -0.92 19.47
C GLU A 236 14.76 -2.39 19.08
N ASN A 237 14.46 -2.67 17.78
CA ASN A 237 14.21 -4.03 17.28
C ASN A 237 15.50 -4.71 16.83
N PRO A 238 15.96 -5.79 17.50
CA PRO A 238 17.22 -6.47 17.16
C PRO A 238 17.28 -7.00 15.72
N LYS A 239 16.13 -7.42 15.16
CA LYS A 239 16.06 -7.89 13.78
C LYS A 239 16.33 -6.77 12.78
N PHE A 240 15.84 -5.57 13.06
CA PHE A 240 16.10 -4.40 12.23
C PHE A 240 17.56 -3.97 12.33
N GLN A 241 18.14 -3.91 13.56
CA GLN A 241 19.57 -3.63 13.77
C GLN A 241 20.46 -4.58 12.96
N GLN A 242 20.23 -5.88 13.08
CA GLN A 242 21.03 -6.89 12.35
C GLN A 242 20.95 -6.73 10.84
N ARG A 243 19.76 -6.44 10.29
CA ARG A 243 19.58 -6.20 8.86
C ARG A 243 20.32 -4.94 8.41
N ARG A 244 20.23 -3.87 9.19
CA ARG A 244 20.92 -2.61 8.88
C ARG A 244 22.45 -2.74 8.96
N ALA A 245 22.98 -3.44 9.97
CA ALA A 245 24.41 -3.72 10.13
C ALA A 245 25.00 -4.57 8.98
N ARG A 246 24.20 -5.46 8.38
CA ARG A 246 24.64 -6.29 7.24
C ARG A 246 24.67 -5.52 5.91
N GLY A 247 24.37 -4.23 5.90
CA GLY A 247 24.39 -3.42 4.70
C GLY A 247 23.35 -3.81 3.64
N THR A 248 22.30 -4.56 4.03
CA THR A 248 21.21 -4.96 3.13
C THR A 248 20.27 -3.77 2.89
N THR A 249 20.80 -2.70 2.34
CA THR A 249 20.03 -1.61 1.72
C THR A 249 19.55 -1.98 0.31
N GLY A 250 19.67 -3.26 -0.09
CA GLY A 250 19.27 -3.76 -1.40
C GLY A 250 18.04 -4.65 -1.31
N LEU A 251 16.97 -4.21 -1.96
CA LEU A 251 15.86 -4.96 -2.58
C LEU A 251 15.83 -6.48 -2.35
N GLY A 252 15.55 -6.91 -1.12
CA GLY A 252 15.23 -8.28 -0.82
C GLY A 252 13.86 -8.30 -0.16
N PHE A 253 12.78 -8.44 -0.92
CA PHE A 253 11.47 -8.82 -0.40
C PHE A 253 11.64 -10.17 0.29
N GLY A 254 11.66 -10.10 1.63
CA GLY A 254 12.13 -11.15 2.47
C GLY A 254 11.25 -12.35 2.53
N ASP A 255 11.94 -13.39 2.50
CA ASP A 255 11.58 -14.71 2.92
C ASP A 255 11.13 -14.72 4.40
N GLY A 256 9.83 -14.94 4.61
CA GLY A 256 9.27 -15.34 5.89
C GLY A 256 9.67 -16.79 6.14
N GLY A 257 10.75 -16.99 6.89
CA GLY A 257 11.40 -18.24 7.11
C GLY A 257 10.60 -19.26 7.88
N GLY A 258 10.57 -20.47 7.36
CA GLY A 258 10.39 -21.70 8.08
C GLY A 258 11.74 -22.41 8.17
N GLY A 259 12.18 -22.71 9.38
CA GLY A 259 13.38 -23.48 9.63
C GLY A 259 13.25 -24.92 9.14
N GLY A 260 14.35 -25.47 8.63
CA GLY A 260 14.44 -26.86 8.29
C GLY A 260 15.83 -27.15 7.73
N GLY A 261 16.68 -27.80 8.54
CA GLY A 261 18.03 -28.16 8.19
C GLY A 261 18.15 -29.23 7.10
N GLY A 262 19.26 -29.23 6.40
CA GLY A 262 19.71 -30.48 5.80
C GLY A 262 20.37 -30.38 4.44
N ARG A 263 21.67 -30.58 4.46
CA ARG A 263 22.53 -31.29 3.46
C ARG A 263 22.93 -30.54 2.17
N LYS A 264 24.22 -30.22 2.19
CA LYS A 264 25.07 -29.98 1.01
C LYS A 264 24.99 -31.14 0.01
N ARG A 265 24.77 -30.82 -1.26
CA ARG A 265 25.31 -31.53 -2.40
C ARG A 265 25.63 -30.53 -3.51
N GLY A 266 26.89 -30.59 -3.96
CA GLY A 266 27.39 -29.76 -5.04
C GLY A 266 26.84 -30.22 -6.39
N GLY A 267 26.75 -29.27 -7.29
CA GLY A 267 26.36 -29.45 -8.69
C GLY A 267 26.71 -28.21 -9.47
N ASN A 268 27.84 -28.26 -10.13
CA ASN A 268 28.32 -27.30 -11.12
C ASN A 268 27.33 -27.19 -12.27
N ASN A 269 26.93 -26.00 -12.66
CA ASN A 269 26.58 -25.77 -14.07
C ASN A 269 26.70 -24.28 -14.47
N PRO A 270 27.26 -24.01 -15.65
CA PRO A 270 27.68 -22.70 -16.07
C PRO A 270 26.69 -21.99 -17.00
N HIS A 271 26.93 -20.69 -17.16
CA HIS A 271 26.47 -19.79 -18.23
C HIS A 271 24.98 -19.51 -18.39
N VAL A 272 24.60 -18.31 -17.95
CA VAL A 272 23.62 -17.50 -18.67
C VAL A 272 24.24 -16.11 -18.88
N GLN A 273 24.51 -15.80 -20.11
CA GLN A 273 24.97 -14.50 -20.59
C GLN A 273 23.89 -13.44 -20.39
N GLN A 274 24.28 -12.34 -19.76
CA GLN A 274 23.51 -11.10 -19.78
C GLN A 274 23.71 -10.43 -21.14
N THR A 275 22.63 -10.24 -21.88
CA THR A 275 22.59 -9.32 -23.01
C THR A 275 21.93 -8.03 -22.58
N VAL A 276 22.75 -7.01 -22.41
CA VAL A 276 22.32 -5.61 -22.29
C VAL A 276 22.10 -5.11 -23.69
N GLY A 277 20.84 -4.92 -24.11
CA GLY A 277 20.45 -4.30 -25.36
C GLY A 277 20.10 -2.82 -25.15
N GLY A 278 21.03 -1.92 -25.36
CA GLY A 278 20.75 -0.50 -25.49
C GLY A 278 20.15 -0.22 -26.87
N LEU A 279 18.99 0.40 -26.91
CA LEU A 279 18.41 0.98 -28.12
C LEU A 279 18.77 2.47 -28.17
N GLY A 280 19.79 2.76 -28.97
CA GLY A 280 20.11 4.11 -29.42
C GLY A 280 19.14 4.55 -30.52
N TYR A 281 18.56 5.71 -30.33
CA TYR A 281 17.82 6.43 -31.36
C TYR A 281 18.80 7.23 -32.18
N SER A 282 18.97 6.93 -33.47
CA SER A 282 19.57 7.83 -34.45
C SER A 282 18.50 8.23 -35.45
N GLY A 283 18.21 9.51 -35.49
CA GLY A 283 17.39 10.07 -36.54
C GLY A 283 18.26 10.35 -37.80
N SER A 284 17.67 10.23 -38.95
CA SER A 284 17.97 11.06 -40.13
C SER A 284 16.91 10.82 -41.22
N ASP A 285 16.32 11.91 -41.63
CA ASP A 285 16.07 12.47 -42.93
C ASP A 285 15.17 11.77 -43.98
N ALA A 286 14.16 12.54 -44.27
CA ALA A 286 13.77 13.09 -45.58
C ALA A 286 13.37 12.14 -46.70
N GLY A 287 12.21 12.45 -47.27
CA GLY A 287 11.83 11.97 -48.61
C GLY A 287 10.34 12.18 -48.93
N VAL A 288 10.10 13.34 -49.47
CA VAL A 288 8.99 13.85 -50.28
C VAL A 288 8.50 12.87 -51.36
N LEU A 289 7.21 13.02 -51.69
CA LEU A 289 6.48 12.75 -52.96
C LEU A 289 5.44 11.60 -52.92
N GLY A 290 4.24 12.06 -53.32
CA GLY A 290 3.21 11.24 -53.91
C GLY A 290 1.85 11.49 -53.29
#